data_50e5f02dcfe223b61f1227adc32235c9
#
_entry.id   50e5f02dcfe223b61f1227adc32235c9
#
_cell.length_a   1.000
_cell.length_b   1.000
_cell.length_c   1.000
_cell.angle_alpha   90.00
_cell.angle_beta   90.00
_cell.angle_gamma   90.00
#
_symmetry.space_group_name_H-M   'P 1'
#
loop_
_entity.id
_entity.type
_entity.pdbx_description
1 polymer ?
#
loop_
_entity_poly.entity_id
_entity_poly.type
_entity_poly.pdbx_seq_one_letter_code
_entity_poly.pdbx_strand_id
1 'polypeptide(L)'
;MVNTKRKKYRTMIVEDDPMAARHLEMVLDKMEEICISYVIENALMAEAYCCREHIDLILMDVCTAMNASGLEAAVKIKKNFPAVKILILTSQLDPELLRRAREAKIEGFCYKLSDDSEITAAICAVINGENVYPDEIPVVKIGNAW
;
A
#
# COMPACT_ATOMS: atom_id res chain seq x y z
N MET A 1 21.71 -19.36 23.46
CA MET A 1 20.90 -18.18 23.21
C MET A 1 20.10 -18.37 21.93
N VAL A 2 18.82 -18.36 22.06
CA VAL A 2 17.97 -18.53 20.90
C VAL A 2 17.91 -17.21 20.14
N ASN A 3 18.50 -17.18 18.98
CA ASN A 3 18.45 -16.03 18.11
C ASN A 3 17.13 -16.07 17.33
N THR A 4 16.07 -15.56 17.92
CA THR A 4 14.82 -15.39 17.22
C THR A 4 14.96 -14.21 16.27
N LYS A 5 15.47 -14.45 15.08
CA LYS A 5 15.37 -13.47 14.01
C LYS A 5 13.89 -13.36 13.69
N ARG A 6 13.26 -12.23 14.04
CA ARG A 6 11.93 -11.92 13.56
C ARG A 6 11.98 -11.87 12.05
N LYS A 7 11.02 -12.55 11.41
CA LYS A 7 10.87 -12.48 9.97
C LYS A 7 10.55 -11.04 9.60
N LYS A 8 11.38 -10.44 8.75
CA LYS A 8 11.13 -9.11 8.22
C LYS A 8 10.36 -9.23 6.91
N TYR A 9 9.30 -8.45 6.81
CA TYR A 9 8.50 -8.37 5.60
C TYR A 9 9.21 -7.45 4.61
N ARG A 10 9.59 -8.01 3.47
CA ARG A 10 10.25 -7.28 2.40
C ARG A 10 9.21 -6.44 1.69
N THR A 11 9.37 -5.13 1.79
CA THR A 11 8.34 -4.18 1.40
C THR A 11 8.81 -3.28 0.27
N MET A 12 7.93 -3.08 -0.70
CA MET A 12 8.13 -2.14 -1.79
C MET A 12 7.14 -0.98 -1.63
N ILE A 13 7.64 0.25 -1.78
CA ILE A 13 6.82 1.45 -1.81
C ILE A 13 6.73 1.91 -3.27
N VAL A 14 5.51 2.11 -3.76
CA VAL A 14 5.26 2.63 -5.11
C VAL A 14 4.57 3.98 -4.96
N GLU A 15 5.33 5.03 -5.12
CA GLU A 15 4.88 6.41 -4.91
C GLU A 15 5.77 7.35 -5.72
N ASP A 16 5.17 8.20 -6.56
CA ASP A 16 5.93 9.10 -7.43
C ASP A 16 6.24 10.46 -6.79
N ASP A 17 5.51 10.86 -5.76
CA ASP A 17 5.82 12.08 -5.03
C ASP A 17 6.97 11.82 -4.05
N PRO A 18 8.14 12.48 -4.24
CA PRO A 18 9.29 12.24 -3.35
C PRO A 18 9.02 12.52 -1.88
N MET A 19 8.21 13.53 -1.57
CA MET A 19 7.89 13.86 -0.18
C MET A 19 6.99 12.80 0.45
N ALA A 20 5.98 12.34 -0.29
CA ALA A 20 5.11 11.27 0.18
C ALA A 20 5.86 9.96 0.37
N ALA A 21 6.74 9.62 -0.59
CA ALA A 21 7.58 8.42 -0.49
C ALA A 21 8.49 8.49 0.74
N ARG A 22 9.12 9.63 0.96
CA ARG A 22 9.99 9.83 2.12
C ARG A 22 9.23 9.69 3.43
N HIS A 23 8.01 10.23 3.48
CA HIS A 23 7.17 10.10 4.66
C HIS A 23 6.85 8.64 4.97
N LEU A 24 6.48 7.87 3.93
CA LEU A 24 6.21 6.43 4.10
C LEU A 24 7.47 5.67 4.57
N GLU A 25 8.65 6.01 4.02
CA GLU A 25 9.90 5.41 4.49
C GLU A 25 10.09 5.67 5.99
N MET A 26 9.82 6.88 6.44
CA MET A 26 9.95 7.23 7.86
C MET A 26 8.97 6.46 8.74
N VAL A 27 7.75 6.29 8.27
CA VAL A 27 6.73 5.50 8.99
C VAL A 27 7.17 4.05 9.11
N LEU A 28 7.63 3.47 8.01
CA LEU A 28 8.05 2.06 7.98
C LEU A 28 9.33 1.81 8.77
N ASP A 29 10.25 2.77 8.80
CA ASP A 29 11.52 2.62 9.55
C ASP A 29 11.28 2.40 11.05
N LYS A 30 10.15 2.85 11.57
CA LYS A 30 9.79 2.65 12.97
C LYS A 30 9.19 1.28 13.24
N MET A 31 8.93 0.51 12.21
CA MET A 31 8.32 -0.82 12.34
C MET A 31 9.39 -1.90 12.21
N GLU A 32 9.64 -2.62 13.30
CA GLU A 32 10.69 -3.64 13.34
C GLU A 32 10.46 -4.79 12.37
N GLU A 33 9.18 -5.09 12.07
CA GLU A 33 8.81 -6.20 11.18
C GLU A 33 9.06 -5.90 9.72
N ILE A 34 9.28 -4.63 9.36
CA ILE A 34 9.33 -4.19 7.97
C ILE A 34 10.78 -3.94 7.55
N CYS A 35 11.11 -4.42 6.35
CA CYS A 35 12.35 -4.11 5.67
C CYS A 35 12.01 -3.50 4.31
N ILE A 36 12.40 -2.25 4.08
CA ILE A 36 12.13 -1.60 2.80
C ILE A 36 13.14 -2.10 1.78
N SER A 37 12.65 -2.80 0.76
CA SER A 37 13.50 -3.34 -0.31
C SER A 37 13.62 -2.38 -1.49
N TYR A 38 12.53 -1.71 -1.85
CA TYR A 38 12.48 -0.81 -3.00
C TYR A 38 11.53 0.35 -2.75
N VAL A 39 11.90 1.50 -3.30
CA VAL A 39 11.01 2.67 -3.42
C VAL A 39 11.03 3.04 -4.90
N ILE A 40 9.90 2.88 -5.57
CA ILE A 40 9.79 3.12 -7.01
C ILE A 40 8.69 4.14 -7.31
N GLU A 41 8.83 4.80 -8.45
CA GLU A 41 7.94 5.89 -8.84
C GLU A 41 6.81 5.47 -9.78
N ASN A 42 7.01 4.38 -10.51
CA ASN A 42 6.10 3.99 -11.58
C ASN A 42 5.51 2.59 -11.31
N ALA A 43 4.19 2.54 -11.16
CA ALA A 43 3.48 1.30 -10.88
C ALA A 43 3.67 0.22 -11.95
N LEU A 44 3.90 0.61 -13.21
CA LEU A 44 4.13 -0.35 -14.28
C LEU A 44 5.39 -1.19 -14.05
N MET A 45 6.32 -0.70 -13.25
CA MET A 45 7.56 -1.42 -12.95
C MET A 45 7.43 -2.38 -11.77
N ALA A 46 6.35 -2.27 -11.00
CA ALA A 46 6.21 -3.02 -9.75
C ALA A 46 6.22 -4.54 -9.95
N GLU A 47 5.51 -5.03 -10.95
CA GLU A 47 5.48 -6.47 -11.22
C GLU A 47 6.86 -7.03 -11.56
N ALA A 48 7.66 -6.26 -12.32
CA ALA A 48 9.01 -6.68 -12.66
C ALA A 48 9.88 -6.89 -11.42
N TYR A 49 9.72 -6.04 -10.40
CA TYR A 49 10.44 -6.23 -9.14
C TYR A 49 9.97 -7.48 -8.40
N CYS A 50 8.68 -7.80 -8.46
CA CYS A 50 8.15 -9.04 -7.88
C CYS A 50 8.72 -10.29 -8.57
N CYS A 51 9.00 -10.20 -9.88
CA CYS A 51 9.63 -11.29 -10.62
C CYS A 51 11.10 -11.50 -10.22
N ARG A 52 11.78 -10.44 -9.85
CA ARG A 52 13.23 -10.46 -9.59
C ARG A 52 13.58 -10.85 -8.17
N GLU A 53 12.76 -10.45 -7.23
CA GLU A 53 13.01 -10.68 -5.82
C GLU A 53 11.72 -11.01 -5.08
N HIS A 54 11.88 -11.64 -3.93
CA HIS A 54 10.76 -11.93 -3.06
C HIS A 54 10.29 -10.64 -2.37
N ILE A 55 9.06 -10.26 -2.65
CA ILE A 55 8.39 -9.13 -2.01
C ILE A 55 7.20 -9.67 -1.22
N ASP A 56 7.08 -9.26 0.03
CA ASP A 56 5.99 -9.69 0.90
C ASP A 56 4.83 -8.70 0.92
N LEU A 57 5.15 -7.41 0.82
CA LEU A 57 4.19 -6.33 0.98
C LEU A 57 4.48 -5.20 0.00
N ILE A 58 3.44 -4.66 -0.59
CA ILE A 58 3.54 -3.46 -1.43
C ILE A 58 2.61 -2.39 -0.87
N LEU A 59 3.17 -1.19 -0.64
CA LEU A 59 2.37 0.01 -0.42
C LEU A 59 2.23 0.69 -1.77
N MET A 60 1.01 0.75 -2.29
CA MET A 60 0.75 1.12 -3.68
C MET A 60 -0.11 2.38 -3.76
N ASP A 61 0.46 3.46 -4.31
CA ASP A 61 -0.34 4.62 -4.69
C ASP A 61 -1.12 4.31 -5.98
N VAL A 62 -2.30 4.88 -6.11
CA VAL A 62 -3.17 4.67 -7.28
C VAL A 62 -2.67 5.46 -8.49
N CYS A 63 -2.24 6.70 -8.28
CA CYS A 63 -1.69 7.54 -9.34
C CYS A 63 -0.18 7.61 -9.23
N THR A 64 0.53 7.02 -10.16
CA THR A 64 1.99 7.03 -10.16
C THR A 64 2.56 7.70 -11.40
N ALA A 65 3.90 7.74 -11.50
CA ALA A 65 4.59 8.42 -12.58
C ALA A 65 4.08 7.99 -13.97
N MET A 66 4.03 8.93 -14.89
CA MET A 66 3.57 8.74 -16.27
C MET A 66 2.12 8.24 -16.37
N ASN A 67 1.29 8.65 -15.42
CA ASN A 67 -0.13 8.26 -15.32
C ASN A 67 -0.35 6.74 -15.20
N ALA A 68 0.65 6.02 -14.71
CA ALA A 68 0.50 4.59 -14.49
C ALA A 68 -0.47 4.34 -13.33
N SER A 69 -1.42 3.44 -13.55
CA SER A 69 -2.41 3.10 -12.53
C SER A 69 -1.86 2.09 -11.53
N GLY A 70 -1.76 2.50 -10.27
CA GLY A 70 -1.40 1.59 -9.20
C GLY A 70 -2.45 0.52 -8.95
N LEU A 71 -3.72 0.85 -9.16
CA LEU A 71 -4.79 -0.14 -8.99
C LEU A 71 -4.69 -1.26 -10.03
N GLU A 72 -4.49 -0.91 -11.30
CA GLU A 72 -4.33 -1.93 -12.34
C GLU A 72 -3.09 -2.78 -12.12
N ALA A 73 -2.00 -2.15 -11.71
CA ALA A 73 -0.78 -2.88 -11.36
C ALA A 73 -1.03 -3.84 -10.18
N ALA A 74 -1.74 -3.37 -9.15
CA ALA A 74 -2.06 -4.20 -7.99
C ALA A 74 -2.93 -5.40 -8.36
N VAL A 75 -3.94 -5.19 -9.20
CA VAL A 75 -4.82 -6.27 -9.68
C VAL A 75 -3.99 -7.34 -10.40
N LYS A 76 -3.09 -6.90 -11.27
CA LYS A 76 -2.24 -7.81 -12.04
C LYS A 76 -1.27 -8.57 -11.14
N ILE A 77 -0.66 -7.89 -10.17
CA ILE A 77 0.25 -8.52 -9.22
C ILE A 77 -0.49 -9.55 -8.36
N LYS A 78 -1.68 -9.24 -7.88
CA LYS A 78 -2.48 -10.20 -7.11
C LYS A 78 -2.79 -11.46 -7.90
N LYS A 79 -3.02 -11.31 -9.20
CA LYS A 79 -3.30 -12.45 -10.06
C LYS A 79 -2.06 -13.34 -10.27
N ASN A 80 -0.90 -12.72 -10.48
CA ASN A 80 0.34 -13.43 -10.82
C ASN A 80 1.19 -13.80 -9.61
N PHE A 81 1.04 -13.05 -8.51
CA PHE A 81 1.80 -13.23 -7.26
C PHE A 81 0.84 -13.17 -6.07
N PRO A 82 -0.06 -14.16 -5.92
CA PRO A 82 -1.13 -14.07 -4.92
C PRO A 82 -0.63 -14.01 -3.47
N ALA A 83 0.60 -14.42 -3.21
CA ALA A 83 1.18 -14.35 -1.86
C ALA A 83 1.65 -12.94 -1.48
N VAL A 84 1.86 -12.06 -2.45
CA VAL A 84 2.23 -10.68 -2.18
C VAL A 84 1.03 -9.93 -1.63
N LYS A 85 1.19 -9.32 -0.47
CA LYS A 85 0.12 -8.51 0.14
C LYS A 85 0.23 -7.08 -0.36
N ILE A 86 -0.90 -6.47 -0.65
CA ILE A 86 -0.94 -5.12 -1.19
C ILE A 86 -1.85 -4.25 -0.32
N LEU A 87 -1.32 -3.11 0.10
CA LEU A 87 -2.08 -2.05 0.74
C LEU A 87 -2.08 -0.85 -0.19
N ILE A 88 -3.27 -0.49 -0.68
CA ILE A 88 -3.43 0.70 -1.50
C ILE A 88 -3.51 1.93 -0.61
N LEU A 89 -2.73 2.95 -0.95
CA LEU A 89 -2.78 4.25 -0.31
C LEU A 89 -3.12 5.28 -1.37
N THR A 90 -4.23 5.98 -1.20
CA THR A 90 -4.67 6.95 -2.21
C THR A 90 -5.28 8.20 -1.59
N SER A 91 -5.08 9.34 -2.24
CA SER A 91 -5.79 10.58 -1.93
C SER A 91 -7.10 10.71 -2.70
N GLN A 92 -7.38 9.80 -3.62
CA GLN A 92 -8.59 9.83 -4.42
C GLN A 92 -9.77 9.23 -3.67
N LEU A 93 -10.85 10.00 -3.54
CA LEU A 93 -12.06 9.59 -2.82
C LEU A 93 -13.10 9.03 -3.81
N ASP A 94 -12.71 8.05 -4.60
CA ASP A 94 -13.56 7.45 -5.60
C ASP A 94 -14.04 6.07 -5.14
N PRO A 95 -15.36 5.88 -4.93
CA PRO A 95 -15.89 4.58 -4.50
C PRO A 95 -15.58 3.44 -5.45
N GLU A 96 -15.40 3.74 -6.73
CA GLU A 96 -15.07 2.74 -7.74
C GLU A 96 -13.72 2.10 -7.50
N LEU A 97 -12.74 2.89 -7.04
CA LEU A 97 -11.42 2.36 -6.68
C LEU A 97 -11.53 1.34 -5.55
N LEU A 98 -12.30 1.68 -4.52
CA LEU A 98 -12.52 0.79 -3.38
C LEU A 98 -13.21 -0.50 -3.81
N ARG A 99 -14.24 -0.39 -4.64
CA ARG A 99 -14.98 -1.54 -5.16
C ARG A 99 -14.07 -2.47 -5.94
N ARG A 100 -13.26 -1.92 -6.84
CA ARG A 100 -12.33 -2.70 -7.66
C ARG A 100 -11.25 -3.38 -6.82
N ALA A 101 -10.76 -2.70 -5.79
CA ALA A 101 -9.77 -3.28 -4.88
C ALA A 101 -10.37 -4.50 -4.14
N ARG A 102 -11.61 -4.38 -3.66
CA ARG A 102 -12.30 -5.50 -3.00
C ARG A 102 -12.50 -6.68 -3.94
N GLU A 103 -12.93 -6.42 -5.17
CA GLU A 103 -13.16 -7.47 -6.16
C GLU A 103 -11.86 -8.21 -6.52
N ALA A 104 -10.75 -7.50 -6.57
CA ALA A 104 -9.45 -8.08 -6.85
C ALA A 104 -8.82 -8.80 -5.66
N LYS A 105 -9.48 -8.75 -4.49
CA LYS A 105 -8.99 -9.36 -3.25
C LYS A 105 -7.67 -8.76 -2.78
N ILE A 106 -7.47 -7.48 -3.02
CA ILE A 106 -6.36 -6.74 -2.47
C ILE A 106 -6.57 -6.64 -0.96
N GLU A 107 -5.52 -6.85 -0.18
CA GLU A 107 -5.62 -7.00 1.27
C GLU A 107 -6.02 -5.73 1.99
N GLY A 108 -5.55 -4.58 1.55
CA GLY A 108 -5.83 -3.34 2.26
C GLY A 108 -6.01 -2.13 1.37
N PHE A 109 -6.76 -1.16 1.91
CA PHE A 109 -7.04 0.09 1.24
C PHE A 109 -7.15 1.18 2.30
N CYS A 110 -6.31 2.22 2.19
CA CYS A 110 -6.32 3.37 3.10
C CYS A 110 -6.32 4.66 2.30
N TYR A 111 -7.00 5.67 2.83
CA TYR A 111 -6.89 7.01 2.28
C TYR A 111 -5.68 7.73 2.87
N LYS A 112 -5.00 8.54 2.06
CA LYS A 112 -3.84 9.32 2.51
C LYS A 112 -4.20 10.39 3.55
N LEU A 113 -5.49 10.65 3.75
CA LEU A 113 -5.97 11.52 4.82
C LEU A 113 -5.86 10.89 6.20
N SER A 114 -5.66 9.58 6.25
CA SER A 114 -5.45 8.85 7.50
C SER A 114 -4.14 9.28 8.14
N ASP A 115 -4.10 9.32 9.46
CA ASP A 115 -2.87 9.66 10.16
C ASP A 115 -1.90 8.45 10.17
N ASP A 116 -0.67 8.70 10.63
CA ASP A 116 0.37 7.68 10.64
C ASP A 116 0.00 6.46 11.47
N SER A 117 -0.74 6.65 12.56
CA SER A 117 -1.15 5.53 13.41
C SER A 117 -2.18 4.65 12.71
N GLU A 118 -3.07 5.23 11.92
CA GLU A 118 -4.02 4.46 11.13
C GLU A 118 -3.34 3.68 10.02
N ILE A 119 -2.36 4.29 9.35
CA ILE A 119 -1.58 3.63 8.31
C ILE A 119 -0.77 2.48 8.92
N THR A 120 -0.11 2.71 10.04
CA THR A 120 0.65 1.68 10.75
C THR A 120 -0.26 0.52 11.18
N ALA A 121 -1.44 0.83 11.72
CA ALA A 121 -2.40 -0.19 12.13
C ALA A 121 -2.88 -1.02 10.93
N ALA A 122 -3.12 -0.38 9.79
CA ALA A 122 -3.51 -1.07 8.57
C ALA A 122 -2.41 -2.01 8.08
N ILE A 123 -1.17 -1.55 8.09
CA ILE A 123 -0.02 -2.38 7.70
C ILE A 123 0.08 -3.60 8.62
N CYS A 124 0.00 -3.39 9.93
CA CYS A 124 0.06 -4.48 10.90
C CYS A 124 -1.06 -5.50 10.67
N ALA A 125 -2.27 -5.03 10.42
CA ALA A 125 -3.40 -5.93 10.17
C ALA A 125 -3.19 -6.75 8.89
N VAL A 126 -2.73 -6.12 7.83
CA VAL A 126 -2.47 -6.79 6.55
C VAL A 126 -1.39 -7.85 6.69
N ILE A 127 -0.27 -7.55 7.35
CA ILE A 127 0.79 -8.55 7.53
C ILE A 127 0.37 -9.68 8.44
N ASN A 128 -0.61 -9.46 9.31
CA ASN A 128 -1.18 -10.49 10.19
C ASN A 128 -2.29 -11.31 9.51
N GLY A 129 -2.55 -11.08 8.24
CA GLY A 129 -3.50 -11.85 7.47
C GLY A 129 -4.93 -11.31 7.44
N GLU A 130 -5.14 -10.10 7.96
CA GLU A 130 -6.45 -9.46 7.94
C GLU A 130 -6.62 -8.61 6.68
N ASN A 131 -7.87 -8.41 6.29
CA ASN A 131 -8.22 -7.48 5.23
C ASN A 131 -8.67 -6.16 5.87
N VAL A 132 -8.20 -5.04 5.34
CA VAL A 132 -8.46 -3.72 5.90
C VAL A 132 -9.03 -2.81 4.84
N TYR A 133 -10.29 -2.43 4.99
CA TYR A 133 -10.96 -1.50 4.09
C TYR A 133 -11.68 -0.44 4.91
N PRO A 134 -11.73 0.81 4.42
CA PRO A 134 -12.51 1.83 5.12
C PRO A 134 -14.00 1.52 5.01
N ASP A 135 -14.74 1.76 6.08
CA ASP A 135 -16.19 1.55 6.10
C ASP A 135 -16.89 2.56 5.20
N GLU A 136 -16.41 3.79 5.20
CA GLU A 136 -17.00 4.89 4.44
C GLU A 136 -15.92 5.75 3.80
N ILE A 137 -16.30 6.42 2.71
CA ILE A 137 -15.46 7.44 2.11
C ILE A 137 -15.39 8.63 3.06
N PRO A 138 -14.19 9.15 3.39
CA PRO A 138 -14.09 10.33 4.23
C PRO A 138 -14.86 11.50 3.63
N VAL A 139 -15.73 12.12 4.45
CA VAL A 139 -16.46 13.32 4.03
C VAL A 139 -15.65 14.53 4.44
N VAL A 140 -15.18 15.27 3.46
CA VAL A 140 -14.50 16.53 3.70
C VAL A 140 -15.55 17.64 3.63
N LYS A 141 -15.80 18.30 4.76
CA LYS A 141 -16.66 19.47 4.77
C LYS A 141 -15.91 20.63 4.11
N ILE A 142 -16.47 21.14 3.04
CA ILE A 142 -15.99 22.33 2.38
C ILE A 142 -16.86 23.49 2.83
N GLY A 143 -16.41 24.21 3.87
CA GLY A 143 -17.15 25.35 4.41
C GLY A 143 -18.55 25.00 4.87
N ASN A 144 -19.55 25.84 4.55
CA ASN A 144 -20.94 25.67 4.92
C ASN A 144 -21.76 25.07 3.78
N ALA A 145 -21.20 24.15 3.02
CA ALA A 145 -21.81 23.59 1.83
C ALA A 145 -22.97 22.61 2.11
N TRP A 146 -23.52 22.66 3.31
CA TRP A 146 -24.65 21.80 3.71
C TRP A 146 -25.88 22.61 4.05
#